data_b33550e15b9dfaf2bc1ccb7861151913
#
_entry.id   b33550e15b9dfaf2bc1ccb7861151913
#
_cell.length_a   1.000
_cell.length_b   1.000
_cell.length_c   1.000
_cell.angle_alpha   90.00
_cell.angle_beta   90.00
_cell.angle_gamma   90.00
#
_symmetry.space_group_name_H-M   'P 1'
#
loop_
_entity.id
_entity.type
_entity.pdbx_description
1 polymer ?
#
loop_
_entity_poly.entity_id
_entity_poly.type
_entity_poly.pdbx_seq_one_letter_code
_entity_poly.pdbx_strand_id
1 'polypeptide(L)'
;MQELKISHSVVLASHEWEIIPIRAQGCGGQNVNKVSSAVHLRFDIKQSTLPDFHKQCLLNLGDSRINKEGVLVLKAQQHRSFEKNRLDAVERLAQIIRNAIKKDKKRVATKPTKGSVKRRLEQKTHQGAKKGLRGKITF
;
A
#
# COMPACT_ATOMS: atom_id res chain seq x y z
N MET A 1 -1.03 25.91 -12.74
CA MET A 1 -0.59 25.13 -11.55
C MET A 1 -1.52 23.94 -11.43
N GLN A 2 -0.97 22.74 -11.29
CA GLN A 2 -1.80 21.51 -11.30
C GLN A 2 -2.31 21.24 -9.88
N GLU A 3 -3.61 21.41 -9.66
CA GLU A 3 -4.27 21.00 -8.41
C GLU A 3 -4.44 19.48 -8.40
N LEU A 4 -4.25 18.86 -7.23
CA LEU A 4 -4.41 17.43 -7.05
C LEU A 4 -5.75 17.12 -6.38
N LYS A 5 -6.71 16.66 -7.17
CA LYS A 5 -8.03 16.26 -6.67
C LYS A 5 -7.97 14.89 -5.99
N ILE A 6 -8.15 14.85 -4.69
CA ILE A 6 -8.18 13.61 -3.88
C ILE A 6 -9.59 13.04 -3.83
N SER A 7 -10.59 13.88 -3.52
CA SER A 7 -12.01 13.54 -3.48
C SER A 7 -12.85 14.70 -3.99
N HIS A 8 -14.19 14.58 -3.94
CA HIS A 8 -15.09 15.68 -4.29
C HIS A 8 -14.88 16.96 -3.44
N SER A 9 -14.49 16.80 -2.19
CA SER A 9 -14.35 17.89 -1.20
C SER A 9 -12.92 18.23 -0.83
N VAL A 10 -11.93 17.46 -1.31
CA VAL A 10 -10.52 17.64 -0.93
C VAL A 10 -9.67 17.81 -2.18
N VAL A 11 -9.07 18.98 -2.29
CA VAL A 11 -8.13 19.36 -3.35
C VAL A 11 -6.87 19.86 -2.69
N LEU A 12 -5.73 19.36 -3.08
CA LEU A 12 -4.43 19.86 -2.63
C LEU A 12 -3.86 20.82 -3.66
N ALA A 13 -3.32 21.92 -3.19
CA ALA A 13 -2.65 22.90 -4.04
C ALA A 13 -1.22 22.46 -4.36
N SER A 14 -0.71 22.83 -5.53
CA SER A 14 0.60 22.39 -6.03
C SER A 14 1.80 22.82 -5.15
N HIS A 15 1.64 23.79 -4.28
CA HIS A 15 2.69 24.26 -3.36
C HIS A 15 2.79 23.41 -2.08
N GLU A 16 1.86 22.49 -1.84
CA GLU A 16 1.86 21.64 -0.65
C GLU A 16 2.80 20.44 -0.75
N TRP A 17 3.31 20.15 -1.93
CA TRP A 17 4.34 19.11 -2.14
C TRP A 17 5.52 19.68 -2.92
N GLU A 18 6.69 19.20 -2.57
CA GLU A 18 7.95 19.53 -3.23
C GLU A 18 8.37 18.38 -4.13
N ILE A 19 8.87 18.71 -5.33
CA ILE A 19 9.40 17.74 -6.29
C ILE A 19 10.88 18.05 -6.53
N ILE A 20 11.73 17.10 -6.13
CA ILE A 20 13.18 17.20 -6.22
C ILE A 20 13.66 16.21 -7.29
N PRO A 21 14.31 16.67 -8.37
CA PRO A 21 14.92 15.77 -9.34
C PRO A 21 16.10 15.02 -8.71
N ILE A 22 16.15 13.70 -8.90
CA ILE A 22 17.26 12.87 -8.44
C ILE A 22 17.75 11.96 -9.56
N ARG A 23 18.97 11.45 -9.43
CA ARG A 23 19.49 10.44 -10.36
C ARG A 23 18.74 9.13 -10.22
N ALA A 24 18.36 8.54 -11.33
CA ALA A 24 17.73 7.21 -11.34
C ALA A 24 18.74 6.15 -10.89
N GLN A 25 18.28 5.15 -10.16
CA GLN A 25 19.08 3.98 -9.78
C GLN A 25 18.65 2.78 -10.64
N GLY A 26 19.60 2.05 -11.20
CA GLY A 26 19.36 0.85 -12.01
C GLY A 26 20.59 0.40 -12.79
N CYS A 27 20.53 -0.80 -13.35
CA CYS A 27 21.55 -1.39 -14.23
C CYS A 27 21.50 -0.71 -15.61
N GLY A 28 21.68 0.61 -15.67
CA GLY A 28 21.63 1.37 -16.92
C GLY A 28 23.02 1.76 -17.41
N GLY A 29 23.18 1.94 -18.73
CA GLY A 29 24.39 2.46 -19.34
C GLY A 29 24.71 3.89 -18.92
N GLN A 30 25.72 4.50 -19.54
CA GLN A 30 26.28 5.82 -19.17
C GLN A 30 25.24 6.95 -19.03
N ASN A 31 24.12 6.91 -19.74
CA ASN A 31 23.07 7.94 -19.67
C ASN A 31 22.31 7.95 -18.35
N VAL A 32 22.10 6.80 -17.69
CA VAL A 32 21.36 6.72 -16.41
C VAL A 32 22.09 7.48 -15.30
N ASN A 33 23.42 7.47 -15.34
CA ASN A 33 24.25 8.12 -14.32
C ASN A 33 24.42 9.64 -14.54
N LYS A 34 24.08 10.15 -15.73
CA LYS A 34 24.25 11.56 -16.09
C LYS A 34 22.95 12.38 -16.05
N VAL A 35 21.79 11.73 -16.09
CA VAL A 35 20.49 12.41 -16.17
C VAL A 35 19.68 12.23 -14.89
N SER A 36 19.19 13.34 -14.31
CA SER A 36 18.31 13.34 -13.14
C SER A 36 16.85 13.16 -13.58
N SER A 37 16.52 11.98 -14.10
CA SER A 37 15.16 11.65 -14.56
C SER A 37 14.24 11.11 -13.48
N ALA A 38 14.76 10.67 -12.34
CA ALA A 38 13.97 10.22 -11.22
C ALA A 38 13.54 11.40 -10.32
N VAL A 39 12.51 11.17 -9.52
CA VAL A 39 11.85 12.19 -8.71
C VAL A 39 11.72 11.73 -7.27
N HIS A 40 12.10 12.60 -6.34
CA HIS A 40 11.62 12.56 -4.96
C HIS A 40 10.49 13.58 -4.80
N LEU A 41 9.31 13.10 -4.38
CA LEU A 41 8.20 13.95 -3.97
C LEU A 41 8.16 13.95 -2.43
N ARG A 42 8.14 15.12 -1.82
CA ARG A 42 7.99 15.33 -0.37
C ARG A 42 6.67 16.04 -0.11
N PHE A 43 5.89 15.51 0.82
CA PHE A 43 4.60 16.05 1.23
C PHE A 43 4.51 16.10 2.75
N ASP A 44 4.37 17.29 3.32
CA ASP A 44 4.20 17.46 4.76
C ASP A 44 2.73 17.32 5.13
N ILE A 45 2.41 16.21 5.80
CA ILE A 45 1.04 15.89 6.20
C ILE A 45 0.51 16.89 7.22
N LYS A 46 1.35 17.34 8.15
CA LYS A 46 0.93 18.21 9.24
C LYS A 46 0.63 19.62 8.77
N GLN A 47 1.45 20.14 7.84
CA GLN A 47 1.31 21.50 7.30
C GLN A 47 0.30 21.60 6.14
N SER A 48 -0.16 20.46 5.61
CA SER A 48 -1.10 20.44 4.48
C SER A 48 -2.48 20.99 4.85
N THR A 49 -3.26 21.36 3.82
CA THR A 49 -4.67 21.80 3.95
C THR A 49 -5.64 20.64 4.16
N LEU A 50 -5.15 19.39 4.28
CA LEU A 50 -6.00 18.23 4.56
C LEU A 50 -6.79 18.39 5.86
N PRO A 51 -8.06 17.96 5.91
CA PRO A 51 -8.83 17.87 7.15
C PRO A 51 -8.09 17.05 8.21
N ASP A 52 -8.20 17.43 9.49
CA ASP A 52 -7.49 16.78 10.60
C ASP A 52 -7.73 15.27 10.69
N PHE A 53 -8.95 14.83 10.39
CA PHE A 53 -9.27 13.41 10.31
C PHE A 53 -8.39 12.69 9.26
N HIS A 54 -8.18 13.29 8.08
CA HIS A 54 -7.34 12.70 7.02
C HIS A 54 -5.86 12.69 7.41
N LYS A 55 -5.38 13.76 8.08
CA LYS A 55 -4.00 13.81 8.63
C LYS A 55 -3.78 12.68 9.63
N GLN A 56 -4.71 12.47 10.55
CA GLN A 56 -4.62 11.39 11.53
C GLN A 56 -4.64 10.00 10.87
N CYS A 57 -5.50 9.79 9.86
CA CYS A 57 -5.53 8.53 9.11
C CYS A 57 -4.17 8.24 8.44
N LEU A 58 -3.55 9.25 7.82
CA LEU A 58 -2.25 9.12 7.18
C LEU A 58 -1.13 8.83 8.17
N LEU A 59 -1.07 9.55 9.30
CA LEU A 59 -0.05 9.35 10.32
C LEU A 59 -0.15 7.97 10.99
N ASN A 60 -1.37 7.43 11.12
CA ASN A 60 -1.63 6.12 11.72
C ASN A 60 -1.47 4.96 10.73
N LEU A 61 -1.20 5.22 9.45
CA LEU A 61 -1.12 4.19 8.41
C LEU A 61 0.05 3.20 8.62
N GLY A 62 1.07 3.58 9.41
CA GLY A 62 2.27 2.75 9.64
C GLY A 62 3.11 2.53 8.37
N ASP A 63 3.00 3.41 7.39
CA ASP A 63 3.72 3.32 6.12
C ASP A 63 5.18 3.77 6.31
N SER A 64 6.13 2.94 5.88
CA SER A 64 7.57 3.23 5.96
C SER A 64 8.02 4.49 5.19
N ARG A 65 7.18 4.97 4.27
CA ARG A 65 7.42 6.20 3.51
C ARG A 65 7.09 7.47 4.29
N ILE A 66 6.42 7.35 5.42
CA ILE A 66 6.12 8.47 6.32
C ILE A 66 7.17 8.47 7.43
N ASN A 67 7.93 9.56 7.53
CA ASN A 67 8.94 9.69 8.57
C ASN A 67 8.30 10.09 9.93
N LYS A 68 9.11 10.09 10.99
CA LYS A 68 8.67 10.46 12.37
C LYS A 68 8.16 11.90 12.48
N GLU A 69 8.57 12.77 11.59
CA GLU A 69 8.16 14.18 11.55
C GLU A 69 6.77 14.34 10.92
N GLY A 70 6.29 13.32 10.19
CA GLY A 70 5.02 13.34 9.47
C GLY A 70 5.15 13.79 8.00
N VAL A 71 6.36 13.68 7.43
CA VAL A 71 6.60 13.94 6.02
C VAL A 71 6.55 12.65 5.23
N LEU A 72 5.70 12.60 4.21
CA LEU A 72 5.62 11.50 3.25
C LEU A 72 6.63 11.73 2.13
N VAL A 73 7.53 10.76 1.90
CA VAL A 73 8.55 10.81 0.85
C VAL A 73 8.30 9.70 -0.16
N LEU A 74 8.11 10.08 -1.43
CA LEU A 74 7.88 9.15 -2.54
C LEU A 74 9.03 9.24 -3.54
N LYS A 75 9.51 8.09 -4.00
CA LYS A 75 10.47 7.99 -5.09
C LYS A 75 9.79 7.42 -6.34
N ALA A 76 9.86 8.14 -7.46
CA ALA A 76 9.40 7.70 -8.76
C ALA A 76 10.56 7.67 -9.75
N GLN A 77 10.81 6.49 -10.36
CA GLN A 77 11.90 6.26 -11.30
C GLN A 77 11.58 5.22 -12.37
N GLN A 78 10.28 4.95 -12.59
CA GLN A 78 9.86 3.89 -13.53
C GLN A 78 10.00 4.30 -15.00
N HIS A 79 9.97 5.59 -15.27
CA HIS A 79 10.01 6.12 -16.63
C HIS A 79 11.38 6.76 -16.94
N ARG A 80 11.72 6.81 -18.24
CA ARG A 80 12.94 7.49 -18.71
C ARG A 80 12.81 9.03 -18.67
N SER A 81 11.58 9.55 -18.67
CA SER A 81 11.29 10.99 -18.69
C SER A 81 11.00 11.49 -17.28
N PHE A 82 11.61 12.62 -16.91
CA PHE A 82 11.34 13.32 -15.67
C PHE A 82 9.85 13.67 -15.52
N GLU A 83 9.22 14.19 -16.59
CA GLU A 83 7.82 14.57 -16.56
C GLU A 83 6.88 13.38 -16.28
N LYS A 84 7.17 12.20 -16.84
CA LYS A 84 6.39 10.98 -16.58
C LYS A 84 6.57 10.51 -15.13
N ASN A 85 7.79 10.56 -14.60
CA ASN A 85 8.06 10.23 -13.19
C ASN A 85 7.41 11.23 -12.23
N ARG A 86 7.36 12.51 -12.61
CA ARG A 86 6.66 13.55 -11.84
C ARG A 86 5.16 13.26 -11.75
N LEU A 87 4.51 12.97 -12.88
CA LEU A 87 3.09 12.61 -12.91
C LEU A 87 2.80 11.35 -12.11
N ASP A 88 3.63 10.31 -12.26
CA ASP A 88 3.54 9.06 -11.49
C ASP A 88 3.67 9.31 -9.98
N ALA A 89 4.61 10.17 -9.54
CA ALA A 89 4.76 10.51 -8.13
C ALA A 89 3.52 11.21 -7.55
N VAL A 90 2.95 12.16 -8.30
CA VAL A 90 1.74 12.90 -7.88
C VAL A 90 0.52 11.98 -7.85
N GLU A 91 0.36 11.09 -8.82
CA GLU A 91 -0.73 10.12 -8.84
C GLU A 91 -0.62 9.13 -7.66
N ARG A 92 0.59 8.63 -7.35
CA ARG A 92 0.84 7.79 -6.18
C ARG A 92 0.53 8.51 -4.87
N LEU A 93 0.87 9.79 -4.75
CA LEU A 93 0.48 10.60 -3.59
C LEU A 93 -1.04 10.60 -3.42
N ALA A 94 -1.79 10.90 -4.50
CA ALA A 94 -3.26 10.87 -4.47
C ALA A 94 -3.80 9.49 -4.05
N GLN A 95 -3.21 8.42 -4.57
CA GLN A 95 -3.64 7.07 -4.28
C GLN A 95 -3.40 6.66 -2.82
N ILE A 96 -2.26 7.05 -2.24
CA ILE A 96 -1.95 6.82 -0.82
C ILE A 96 -2.95 7.54 0.06
N ILE A 97 -3.23 8.82 -0.22
CA ILE A 97 -4.19 9.61 0.55
C ILE A 97 -5.59 8.99 0.45
N ARG A 98 -6.06 8.64 -0.75
CA ARG A 98 -7.36 7.97 -0.96
C ARG A 98 -7.46 6.65 -0.21
N ASN A 99 -6.40 5.83 -0.23
CA ASN A 99 -6.37 4.55 0.46
C ASN A 99 -6.38 4.70 1.98
N ALA A 100 -5.65 5.69 2.52
CA ALA A 100 -5.63 6.00 3.95
C ALA A 100 -7.02 6.43 4.49
N ILE A 101 -7.79 7.14 3.68
CA ILE A 101 -9.13 7.63 4.05
C ILE A 101 -10.20 6.57 3.87
N LYS A 102 -9.93 5.55 3.04
CA LYS A 102 -10.90 4.51 2.72
C LYS A 102 -11.24 3.71 3.97
N LYS A 103 -12.50 3.79 4.39
CA LYS A 103 -13.02 3.04 5.53
C LYS A 103 -13.19 1.57 5.13
N ASP A 104 -12.49 0.68 5.81
CA ASP A 104 -12.64 -0.76 5.58
C ASP A 104 -14.06 -1.22 5.92
N LYS A 105 -14.63 -2.04 5.04
CA LYS A 105 -15.92 -2.67 5.31
C LYS A 105 -15.76 -3.66 6.46
N LYS A 106 -16.68 -3.59 7.45
CA LYS A 106 -16.70 -4.54 8.56
C LYS A 106 -16.80 -5.97 8.01
N ARG A 107 -15.87 -6.83 8.42
CA ARG A 107 -15.88 -8.23 8.02
C ARG A 107 -17.05 -8.94 8.68
N VAL A 108 -17.96 -9.45 7.87
CA VAL A 108 -19.09 -10.27 8.36
C VAL A 108 -18.59 -11.70 8.50
N ALA A 109 -18.78 -12.30 9.68
CA ALA A 109 -18.43 -13.69 9.92
C ALA A 109 -19.25 -14.62 9.03
N THR A 110 -18.59 -15.46 8.26
CA THR A 110 -19.25 -16.45 7.40
C THR A 110 -19.18 -17.83 8.03
N LYS A 111 -20.27 -18.60 7.91
CA LYS A 111 -20.30 -20.01 8.33
C LYS A 111 -19.49 -20.87 7.32
N PRO A 112 -18.85 -21.95 7.79
CA PRO A 112 -18.19 -22.92 6.87
C PRO A 112 -19.17 -23.47 5.86
N THR A 113 -18.73 -23.69 4.64
CA THR A 113 -19.56 -24.29 3.58
C THR A 113 -19.90 -25.75 3.93
N LYS A 114 -21.06 -26.23 3.47
CA LYS A 114 -21.48 -27.64 3.65
C LYS A 114 -20.41 -28.64 3.18
N GLY A 115 -19.73 -28.37 2.05
CA GLY A 115 -18.64 -29.18 1.54
C GLY A 115 -17.39 -29.18 2.43
N SER A 116 -17.05 -28.06 3.09
CA SER A 116 -15.95 -28.00 4.06
C SER A 116 -16.26 -28.85 5.31
N VAL A 117 -17.51 -28.74 5.81
CA VAL A 117 -17.96 -29.53 6.96
C VAL A 117 -17.93 -31.06 6.61
N LYS A 118 -18.44 -31.46 5.42
CA LYS A 118 -18.43 -32.83 4.95
C LYS A 118 -16.99 -33.39 4.88
N ARG A 119 -16.09 -32.67 4.20
CA ARG A 119 -14.67 -33.10 4.11
C ARG A 119 -14.01 -33.26 5.48
N ARG A 120 -14.26 -32.32 6.41
CA ARG A 120 -13.74 -32.42 7.78
C ARG A 120 -14.27 -33.67 8.50
N LEU A 121 -15.55 -33.99 8.35
CA LEU A 121 -16.15 -35.21 8.94
C LEU A 121 -15.57 -36.47 8.33
N GLU A 122 -15.44 -36.56 7.01
CA GLU A 122 -14.83 -37.67 6.30
C GLU A 122 -13.38 -37.91 6.74
N GLN A 123 -12.59 -36.83 6.87
CA GLN A 123 -11.23 -36.92 7.40
C GLN A 123 -11.21 -37.43 8.85
N LYS A 124 -12.15 -36.98 9.68
CA LYS A 124 -12.24 -37.41 11.08
C LYS A 124 -12.60 -38.89 11.19
N THR A 125 -13.56 -39.37 10.38
CA THR A 125 -13.94 -40.80 10.35
C THR A 125 -12.79 -41.69 9.85
N HIS A 126 -12.08 -41.25 8.79
CA HIS A 126 -10.92 -41.98 8.28
C HIS A 126 -9.77 -42.06 9.31
N GLN A 127 -9.50 -40.95 10.03
CA GLN A 127 -8.53 -40.95 11.12
C GLN A 127 -8.97 -41.84 12.28
N GLY A 128 -10.26 -41.86 12.61
CA GLY A 128 -10.84 -42.78 13.61
C GLY A 128 -10.64 -44.27 13.25
N ALA A 129 -10.93 -44.63 12.01
CA ALA A 129 -10.72 -45.97 11.48
C ALA A 129 -9.24 -46.39 11.56
N LYS A 130 -8.32 -45.51 11.13
CA LYS A 130 -6.87 -45.74 11.25
C LYS A 130 -6.43 -45.95 12.70
N LYS A 131 -6.99 -45.21 13.66
CA LYS A 131 -6.68 -45.38 15.09
C LYS A 131 -7.20 -46.69 15.63
N GLY A 132 -8.38 -47.13 15.21
CA GLY A 132 -8.95 -48.43 15.58
C GLY A 132 -8.08 -49.64 15.13
N LEU A 133 -7.41 -49.50 13.99
CA LEU A 133 -6.49 -50.53 13.47
C LEU A 133 -5.14 -50.64 14.21
N ARG A 134 -4.85 -49.67 15.13
CA ARG A 134 -3.60 -49.65 15.93
C ARG A 134 -3.69 -50.47 17.22
N GLY A 135 -4.62 -51.44 17.32
CA GLY A 135 -4.72 -52.36 18.46
C GLY A 135 -3.44 -53.16 18.68
N LYS A 136 -3.18 -53.59 19.95
CA LYS A 136 -2.06 -54.48 20.27
C LYS A 136 -2.15 -55.76 19.44
N ILE A 137 -1.10 -56.07 18.71
CA ILE A 137 -0.94 -57.38 18.07
C ILE A 137 -0.65 -58.35 19.21
N THR A 138 -1.61 -59.23 19.58
CA THR A 138 -1.39 -60.39 20.43
C THR A 138 -0.88 -61.50 19.54
N PHE A 139 0.38 -61.90 19.76
CA PHE A 139 0.96 -63.11 19.16
C PHE A 139 0.50 -64.37 19.94
#